data_6a4730f7a87f462536561433824753d1
#
_entry.id   6a4730f7a87f462536561433824753d1
#
_cell.length_a   1.000
_cell.length_b   1.000
_cell.length_c   1.000
_cell.angle_alpha   90.00
_cell.angle_beta   90.00
_cell.angle_gamma   90.00
#
_symmetry.space_group_name_H-M   'P 1'
#
loop_
_entity.id
_entity.type
_entity.pdbx_description
1 polymer ?
#
loop_
_entity_poly.entity_id
_entity_poly.type
_entity_poly.pdbx_seq_one_letter_code
_entity_poly.pdbx_strand_id
1 'polypeptide(L)'
;MAMILVTSQKIREAAENLGQLNRQFKGKTEELTTREQALCQMWEGQAKNAFHGAFERDSRQMEAFHGLVNKYVQVLLEIAQRYEQAEARNAEIAGGRSY
;
A
#
# COMPACT_ATOMS: atom_id res chain seq x y z
N MET A 1 -17.68 -13.82 23.90
CA MET A 1 -17.14 -13.98 22.54
C MET A 1 -17.01 -12.63 21.88
N ALA A 2 -15.79 -12.28 21.49
CA ALA A 2 -15.56 -11.02 20.83
C ALA A 2 -15.98 -11.15 19.36
N MET A 3 -16.95 -10.37 18.92
CA MET A 3 -17.29 -10.24 17.52
C MET A 3 -16.56 -9.04 16.94
N ILE A 4 -15.74 -9.29 15.93
CA ILE A 4 -15.09 -8.21 15.21
C ILE A 4 -16.02 -7.83 14.07
N LEU A 5 -16.58 -6.63 14.16
CA LEU A 5 -17.42 -6.10 13.08
C LEU A 5 -16.56 -5.23 12.19
N VAL A 6 -16.38 -5.68 10.96
CA VAL A 6 -15.70 -4.90 9.94
C VAL A 6 -16.76 -4.20 9.10
N THR A 7 -16.72 -2.88 9.09
CA THR A 7 -17.62 -2.07 8.27
C THR A 7 -16.90 -1.61 7.01
N SER A 8 -17.66 -1.25 5.97
CA SER A 8 -17.08 -0.68 4.76
C SER A 8 -16.25 0.56 5.06
N GLN A 9 -16.69 1.38 6.02
CA GLN A 9 -15.96 2.57 6.42
C GLN A 9 -14.60 2.22 7.01
N LYS A 10 -14.53 1.21 7.87
CA LYS A 10 -13.26 0.77 8.46
C LYS A 10 -12.31 0.22 7.42
N ILE A 11 -12.85 -0.48 6.41
CA ILE A 11 -12.04 -0.98 5.31
C ILE A 11 -11.48 0.19 4.49
N ARG A 12 -12.29 1.22 4.21
CA ARG A 12 -11.83 2.41 3.50
C ARG A 12 -10.77 3.16 4.28
N GLU A 13 -10.94 3.31 5.57
CA GLU A 13 -9.94 3.95 6.43
C GLU A 13 -8.62 3.19 6.41
N ALA A 14 -8.68 1.86 6.47
CA ALA A 14 -7.49 1.03 6.36
C ALA A 14 -6.80 1.20 5.01
N ALA A 15 -7.58 1.27 3.93
CA ALA A 15 -7.05 1.50 2.59
C ALA A 15 -6.36 2.86 2.48
N GLU A 16 -6.97 3.90 3.03
CA GLU A 16 -6.39 5.24 3.04
C GLU A 16 -5.09 5.29 3.85
N ASN A 17 -5.09 4.68 5.03
CA ASN A 17 -3.90 4.61 5.88
C ASN A 17 -2.77 3.86 5.18
N LEU A 18 -3.09 2.74 4.56
CA LEU A 18 -2.12 1.94 3.83
C LEU A 18 -1.54 2.72 2.63
N GLY A 19 -2.42 3.42 1.90
CA GLY A 19 -2.00 4.25 0.78
C GLY A 19 -1.09 5.39 1.22
N GLN A 20 -1.37 6.01 2.36
CA GLN A 20 -0.56 7.07 2.92
C GLN A 20 0.81 6.55 3.35
N LEU A 21 0.85 5.41 4.03
CA LEU A 21 2.10 4.76 4.40
C LEU A 21 2.92 4.40 3.16
N ASN A 22 2.25 3.95 2.10
CA ASN A 22 2.93 3.60 0.87
C ASN A 22 3.55 4.82 0.17
N ARG A 23 2.89 5.96 0.23
CA ARG A 23 3.46 7.22 -0.27
C ARG A 23 4.69 7.64 0.53
N GLN A 24 4.64 7.49 1.85
CA GLN A 24 5.79 7.74 2.72
C GLN A 24 6.93 6.78 2.40
N PHE A 25 6.62 5.52 2.19
CA PHE A 25 7.61 4.52 1.80
C PHE A 25 8.31 4.92 0.50
N LYS A 26 7.54 5.31 -0.52
CA LYS A 26 8.11 5.76 -1.79
C LYS A 26 9.02 6.98 -1.59
N GLY A 27 8.59 7.96 -0.80
CA GLY A 27 9.39 9.14 -0.50
C GLY A 27 10.71 8.77 0.16
N LYS A 28 10.68 7.80 1.08
CA LYS A 28 11.89 7.33 1.75
C LYS A 28 12.82 6.56 0.82
N THR A 29 12.28 5.77 -0.10
CA THR A 29 13.12 5.06 -1.08
C THR A 29 13.79 6.03 -2.05
N GLU A 30 13.10 7.10 -2.44
CA GLU A 30 13.69 8.15 -3.28
C GLU A 30 14.79 8.90 -2.55
N GLU A 31 14.58 9.23 -1.29
CA GLU A 31 15.59 9.86 -0.44
C GLU A 31 16.80 8.95 -0.28
N LEU A 32 16.57 7.66 -0.05
CA LEU A 32 17.63 6.66 0.07
C LEU A 32 18.45 6.58 -1.22
N THR A 33 17.80 6.59 -2.37
CA THR A 33 18.46 6.57 -3.68
C THR A 33 19.34 7.80 -3.86
N THR A 34 18.86 8.97 -3.48
CA THR A 34 19.62 10.22 -3.56
C THR A 34 20.88 10.15 -2.67
N ARG A 35 20.72 9.62 -1.45
CA ARG A 35 21.86 9.45 -0.52
C ARG A 35 22.88 8.46 -1.05
N GLU A 36 22.39 7.36 -1.64
CA GLU A 36 23.27 6.34 -2.22
C GLU A 36 24.06 6.92 -3.41
N GLN A 37 23.42 7.68 -4.27
CA GLN A 37 24.10 8.34 -5.39
C GLN A 37 25.18 9.30 -4.91
N ALA A 38 24.90 10.08 -3.88
CA ALA A 38 25.86 11.01 -3.30
C ALA A 38 27.06 10.25 -2.73
N LEU A 39 26.82 9.15 -2.04
CA LEU A 39 27.88 8.29 -1.50
C LEU A 39 28.76 7.75 -2.62
N CYS A 40 28.16 7.24 -3.68
CA CYS A 40 28.89 6.65 -4.81
C CYS A 40 29.74 7.66 -5.55
N GLN A 41 29.38 8.94 -5.55
CA GLN A 41 30.19 9.99 -6.15
C GLN A 41 31.48 10.25 -5.37
N MET A 42 31.51 9.93 -4.08
CA MET A 42 32.68 10.15 -3.22
C MET A 42 33.52 8.90 -3.02
N TRP A 43 33.14 7.80 -3.63
CA TRP A 43 33.72 6.49 -3.35
C TRP A 43 34.11 5.78 -4.65
N GLU A 44 35.36 5.34 -4.74
CA GLU A 44 35.86 4.63 -5.91
C GLU A 44 36.32 3.23 -5.52
N GLY A 45 36.27 2.30 -6.49
CA GLY A 45 36.80 0.97 -6.35
C GLY A 45 35.76 -0.14 -6.45
N GLN A 46 36.23 -1.37 -6.32
CA GLN A 46 35.40 -2.55 -6.48
C GLN A 46 34.31 -2.66 -5.39
N ALA A 47 34.64 -2.25 -4.18
CA ALA A 47 33.69 -2.28 -3.08
C ALA A 47 32.50 -1.35 -3.36
N LYS A 48 32.76 -0.19 -3.94
CA LYS A 48 31.70 0.75 -4.36
C LYS A 48 30.81 0.11 -5.43
N ASN A 49 31.41 -0.53 -6.42
CA ASN A 49 30.64 -1.16 -7.49
C ASN A 49 29.79 -2.32 -6.96
N ALA A 50 30.34 -3.13 -6.04
CA ALA A 50 29.60 -4.22 -5.41
C ALA A 50 28.42 -3.69 -4.59
N PHE A 51 28.63 -2.62 -3.82
CA PHE A 51 27.60 -1.99 -3.01
C PHE A 51 26.50 -1.42 -3.92
N HIS A 52 26.88 -0.66 -4.94
CA HIS A 52 25.93 -0.05 -5.85
C HIS A 52 25.09 -1.10 -6.58
N GLY A 53 25.70 -2.19 -7.01
CA GLY A 53 24.98 -3.30 -7.64
C GLY A 53 23.96 -3.95 -6.72
N ALA A 54 24.33 -4.16 -5.45
CA ALA A 54 23.41 -4.69 -4.44
C ALA A 54 22.26 -3.71 -4.19
N PHE A 55 22.57 -2.42 -4.08
CA PHE A 55 21.56 -1.39 -3.87
C PHE A 55 20.56 -1.33 -5.03
N GLU A 56 21.03 -1.42 -6.26
CA GLU A 56 20.13 -1.41 -7.42
C GLU A 56 19.16 -2.58 -7.41
N ARG A 57 19.64 -3.77 -7.04
CA ARG A 57 18.76 -4.94 -6.92
C ARG A 57 17.70 -4.74 -5.85
N ASP A 58 18.11 -4.23 -4.69
CA ASP A 58 17.19 -3.96 -3.58
C ASP A 58 16.21 -2.84 -3.92
N SER A 59 16.67 -1.83 -4.64
CA SER A 59 15.83 -0.73 -5.09
C SER A 59 14.70 -1.22 -5.99
N ARG A 60 14.99 -2.14 -6.89
CA ARG A 60 13.95 -2.74 -7.74
C ARG A 60 12.94 -3.53 -6.92
N GLN A 61 13.38 -4.22 -5.88
CA GLN A 61 12.47 -4.93 -4.98
C GLN A 61 11.60 -3.95 -4.17
N MET A 62 12.15 -2.83 -3.73
CA MET A 62 11.37 -1.80 -3.03
C MET A 62 10.31 -1.20 -3.95
N GLU A 63 10.65 -0.96 -5.21
CA GLU A 63 9.70 -0.47 -6.20
C GLU A 63 8.58 -1.48 -6.46
N ALA A 64 8.92 -2.76 -6.59
CA ALA A 64 7.94 -3.83 -6.75
C ALA A 64 7.02 -3.93 -5.53
N PHE A 65 7.57 -3.78 -4.33
CA PHE A 65 6.80 -3.80 -3.10
C PHE A 65 5.82 -2.62 -3.04
N HIS A 66 6.28 -1.43 -3.42
CA HIS A 66 5.41 -0.25 -3.49
C HIS A 66 4.22 -0.50 -4.42
N GLY A 67 4.46 -1.11 -5.59
CA GLY A 67 3.42 -1.47 -6.52
C GLY A 67 2.46 -2.51 -5.96
N LEU A 68 2.98 -3.47 -5.20
CA LEU A 68 2.17 -4.50 -4.55
C LEU A 68 1.23 -3.88 -3.50
N VAL A 69 1.73 -2.95 -2.70
CA VAL A 69 0.91 -2.27 -1.70
C VAL A 69 -0.20 -1.46 -2.37
N ASN A 70 0.09 -0.81 -3.51
CA ASN A 70 -0.95 -0.13 -4.27
C ASN A 70 -2.06 -1.08 -4.71
N LYS A 71 -1.73 -2.30 -5.09
CA LYS A 71 -2.73 -3.32 -5.43
C LYS A 71 -3.56 -3.71 -4.21
N TYR A 72 -2.94 -3.83 -3.05
CA TYR A 72 -3.67 -4.12 -1.82
C TYR A 72 -4.68 -3.01 -1.50
N VAL A 73 -4.29 -1.75 -1.69
CA VAL A 73 -5.20 -0.61 -1.49
C VAL A 73 -6.40 -0.74 -2.43
N GLN A 74 -6.17 -1.05 -3.70
CA GLN A 74 -7.26 -1.20 -4.67
C GLN A 74 -8.20 -2.35 -4.30
N VAL A 75 -7.64 -3.48 -3.87
CA VAL A 75 -8.44 -4.63 -3.44
C VAL A 75 -9.31 -4.28 -2.22
N LEU A 76 -8.75 -3.55 -1.26
CA LEU A 76 -9.51 -3.12 -0.08
C LEU A 76 -10.66 -2.19 -0.47
N LEU A 77 -10.43 -1.26 -1.40
CA LEU A 77 -11.47 -0.36 -1.87
C LEU A 77 -12.57 -1.13 -2.60
N GLU A 78 -12.22 -2.13 -3.39
CA GLU A 78 -13.20 -2.99 -4.06
C GLU A 78 -14.03 -3.78 -3.06
N ILE A 79 -13.39 -4.31 -2.01
CA ILE A 79 -14.09 -5.03 -0.94
C ILE A 79 -15.05 -4.09 -0.23
N ALA A 80 -14.61 -2.88 0.10
CA ALA A 80 -15.46 -1.89 0.76
C ALA A 80 -16.69 -1.57 -0.10
N GLN A 81 -16.50 -1.42 -1.40
CA GLN A 81 -17.59 -1.16 -2.34
C GLN A 81 -18.60 -2.30 -2.34
N ARG A 82 -18.13 -3.55 -2.33
CA ARG A 82 -19.01 -4.72 -2.28
C ARG A 82 -19.82 -4.78 -0.99
N TYR A 83 -19.19 -4.42 0.13
CA TYR A 83 -19.88 -4.34 1.42
C TYR A 83 -20.98 -3.28 1.38
N GLU A 84 -20.67 -2.12 0.81
CA GLU A 84 -21.65 -1.03 0.67
C GLU A 84 -22.83 -1.43 -0.20
N GLN A 85 -22.56 -2.14 -1.29
CA GLN A 85 -23.61 -2.65 -2.18
C GLN A 85 -24.46 -3.70 -1.45
N ALA A 86 -23.85 -4.57 -0.68
CA ALA A 86 -24.57 -5.58 0.09
C ALA A 86 -25.44 -4.93 1.17
N GLU A 87 -24.93 -3.92 1.86
CA GLU A 87 -25.68 -3.17 2.87
C GLU A 87 -26.88 -2.46 2.24
N ALA A 88 -26.68 -1.82 1.08
CA ALA A 88 -27.74 -1.15 0.36
C ALA A 88 -28.82 -2.14 -0.09
N ARG A 89 -28.40 -3.31 -0.59
CA ARG A 89 -29.34 -4.35 -1.02
C ARG A 89 -30.14 -4.90 0.16
N ASN A 90 -29.48 -5.11 1.29
CA ASN A 90 -30.14 -5.58 2.51
C ASN A 90 -31.15 -4.55 3.02
N ALA A 91 -30.81 -3.30 2.97
CA ALA A 91 -31.72 -2.21 3.35
C ALA A 91 -32.93 -2.15 2.43
N GLU A 92 -32.74 -2.31 1.11
CA GLU A 92 -33.83 -2.39 0.14
C GLU A 92 -34.77 -3.56 0.42
N ILE A 93 -34.19 -4.74 0.67
CA ILE A 93 -34.98 -5.93 0.98
C ILE A 93 -35.78 -5.72 2.26
N ALA A 94 -35.15 -5.17 3.29
CA ALA A 94 -35.82 -4.89 4.56
C ALA A 94 -36.93 -3.84 4.39
N GLY A 95 -36.68 -2.79 3.60
CA GLY A 95 -37.68 -1.78 3.32
C GLY A 95 -38.84 -2.28 2.46
N GLY A 96 -38.58 -3.24 1.57
CA GLY A 96 -39.58 -3.87 0.73
C GLY A 96 -40.50 -4.85 1.46
N ARG A 97 -40.11 -5.24 2.68
CA ARG A 97 -40.92 -6.13 3.54
C ARG A 97 -41.79 -5.32 4.48
N SER A 98 -42.68 -4.53 3.93
CA SER A 98 -43.62 -3.86 4.78
C SER A 98 -44.86 -4.75 4.96
N TYR A 99 -45.14 -5.04 6.17
CA TYR A 99 -46.27 -5.88 6.55
C TYR A 99 -47.39 -5.09 7.16
#